data_1e3c056c3ae2c3c3534fd7c60fd2e928
#
_entry.id   1e3c056c3ae2c3c3534fd7c60fd2e928
#
_cell.length_a   1.000
_cell.length_b   1.000
_cell.length_c   1.000
_cell.angle_alpha   90.00
_cell.angle_beta   90.00
_cell.angle_gamma   90.00
#
_symmetry.space_group_name_H-M   'P 1'
#
loop_
_entity.id
_entity.type
_entity.pdbx_description
1 polymer ?
#
loop_
_entity_poly.entity_id
_entity_poly.type
_entity_poly.pdbx_seq_one_letter_code
_entity_poly.pdbx_strand_id
1 'polypeptide(L)'
;MRALENRIPPPLVFLLVGAAMWTVAQAMPAVEVDRTWRLAIASVFLLLAGIFAFPAFRAFGRAKTTSNPINIEAASTLVTGGVYRYTRNPMYTGLTCLLLALAVYLAVPWAFLGPLAFVLFITRFQIVPEERVLRSKFGKAYSDYQQRVRRWI
;
A
#
# COMPACT_ATOMS: atom_id res chain seq x y z
N MET A 1 21.73 5.85 0.44
CA MET A 1 20.35 5.31 0.30
C MET A 1 19.25 6.23 0.87
N ARG A 2 19.58 7.24 1.70
CA ARG A 2 18.59 8.23 2.19
C ARG A 2 18.03 9.16 1.10
N ALA A 3 18.71 9.26 -0.04
CA ALA A 3 18.32 10.17 -1.13
C ALA A 3 16.96 9.83 -1.82
N LEU A 4 16.45 8.61 -1.67
CA LEU A 4 15.17 8.18 -2.24
C LEU A 4 14.00 8.20 -1.23
N GLU A 5 14.28 8.45 0.05
CA GLU A 5 13.27 8.47 1.10
C GLU A 5 12.24 9.59 0.84
N ASN A 6 10.95 9.24 0.77
CA ASN A 6 9.80 10.16 0.55
C ASN A 6 9.87 11.01 -0.74
N ARG A 7 10.70 10.65 -1.73
CA ARG A 7 10.84 11.43 -2.98
C ARG A 7 9.97 10.95 -4.11
N ILE A 8 9.71 9.65 -4.16
CA ILE A 8 8.91 9.05 -5.22
C ILE A 8 7.50 8.83 -4.69
N PRO A 9 6.48 9.48 -5.26
CA PRO A 9 5.09 9.28 -4.81
C PRO A 9 4.68 7.82 -4.92
N PRO A 10 4.06 7.22 -3.88
CA PRO A 10 3.61 5.83 -3.91
C PRO A 10 2.72 5.46 -5.09
N PRO A 11 1.81 6.34 -5.58
CA PRO A 11 1.06 6.05 -6.80
C PRO A 11 1.93 5.88 -8.04
N LEU A 12 3.05 6.62 -8.14
CA LEU A 12 3.98 6.45 -9.26
C LEU A 12 4.70 5.10 -9.19
N VAL A 13 5.15 4.68 -7.99
CA VAL A 13 5.74 3.36 -7.79
C VAL A 13 4.74 2.26 -8.16
N PHE A 14 3.48 2.41 -7.74
CA PHE A 14 2.39 1.50 -8.09
C PHE A 14 2.22 1.38 -9.62
N LEU A 15 2.16 2.49 -10.34
CA LEU A 15 2.01 2.50 -11.79
C LEU A 15 3.22 1.86 -12.51
N LEU A 16 4.44 2.16 -12.07
CA LEU A 16 5.66 1.57 -12.64
C LEU A 16 5.70 0.06 -12.42
N VAL A 17 5.37 -0.40 -11.21
CA VAL A 17 5.29 -1.84 -10.91
C VAL A 17 4.21 -2.51 -11.74
N GLY A 18 3.01 -1.91 -11.84
CA GLY A 18 1.92 -2.44 -12.66
C GLY A 18 2.29 -2.54 -14.14
N ALA A 19 2.96 -1.51 -14.69
CA ALA A 19 3.47 -1.54 -16.06
C ALA A 19 4.52 -2.65 -16.27
N ALA A 20 5.45 -2.81 -15.32
CA ALA A 20 6.44 -3.90 -15.37
C ALA A 20 5.77 -5.28 -15.32
N MET A 21 4.76 -5.47 -14.45
CA MET A 21 3.98 -6.72 -14.40
C MET A 21 3.29 -7.01 -15.72
N TRP A 22 2.71 -5.99 -16.34
CA TRP A 22 2.07 -6.12 -17.66
C TRP A 22 3.08 -6.53 -18.73
N THR A 23 4.24 -5.88 -18.78
CA THR A 23 5.31 -6.18 -19.74
C THR A 23 5.82 -7.62 -19.57
N VAL A 24 6.05 -8.05 -18.33
CA VAL A 24 6.45 -9.44 -18.03
C VAL A 24 5.39 -10.43 -18.51
N ALA A 25 4.12 -10.10 -18.35
CA ALA A 25 3.04 -10.97 -18.80
C ALA A 25 2.94 -11.12 -20.32
N GLN A 26 3.44 -10.14 -21.10
CA GLN A 26 3.52 -10.28 -22.56
C GLN A 26 4.66 -11.21 -23.01
N ALA A 27 5.68 -11.38 -22.16
CA ALA A 27 6.89 -12.15 -22.50
C ALA A 27 6.89 -13.58 -21.91
N MET A 28 6.03 -13.86 -20.94
CA MET A 28 6.02 -15.12 -20.19
C MET A 28 4.71 -15.89 -20.38
N PRO A 29 4.76 -17.24 -20.37
CA PRO A 29 3.55 -18.05 -20.50
C PRO A 29 2.62 -17.85 -19.31
N ALA A 30 1.34 -17.68 -19.61
CA ALA A 30 0.30 -17.67 -18.58
C ALA A 30 -0.03 -19.11 -18.14
N VAL A 31 -0.43 -19.26 -16.90
CA VAL A 31 -0.98 -20.52 -16.38
C VAL A 31 -2.43 -20.65 -16.85
N GLU A 32 -2.79 -21.85 -17.29
CA GLU A 32 -4.17 -22.15 -17.66
C GLU A 32 -5.05 -22.22 -16.40
N VAL A 33 -5.71 -21.11 -16.13
CA VAL A 33 -6.71 -20.97 -15.08
C VAL A 33 -8.01 -20.50 -15.71
N ASP A 34 -9.10 -21.14 -15.39
CA ASP A 34 -10.43 -20.74 -15.87
C ASP A 34 -10.69 -19.25 -15.63
N ARG A 35 -11.23 -18.59 -16.65
CA ARG A 35 -11.48 -17.14 -16.63
C ARG A 35 -12.39 -16.73 -15.47
N THR A 36 -13.36 -17.54 -15.13
CA THR A 36 -14.33 -17.23 -14.08
C THR A 36 -13.63 -17.15 -12.72
N TRP A 37 -12.77 -18.13 -12.41
CA TRP A 37 -11.98 -18.12 -11.18
C TRP A 37 -10.99 -16.95 -11.12
N ARG A 38 -10.32 -16.65 -12.23
CA ARG A 38 -9.42 -15.48 -12.29
C ARG A 38 -10.16 -14.20 -11.99
N LEU A 39 -11.30 -13.97 -12.63
CA LEU A 39 -12.09 -12.77 -12.39
C LEU A 39 -12.67 -12.74 -10.98
N ALA A 40 -13.16 -13.86 -10.45
CA ALA A 40 -13.69 -13.94 -9.11
C ALA A 40 -12.63 -13.57 -8.06
N ILE A 41 -11.44 -14.16 -8.12
CA ILE A 41 -10.36 -13.89 -7.16
C ILE A 41 -9.84 -12.45 -7.33
N ALA A 42 -9.66 -11.97 -8.56
CA ALA A 42 -9.26 -10.58 -8.79
C ALA A 42 -10.28 -9.59 -8.22
N SER A 43 -11.59 -9.88 -8.36
CA SER A 43 -12.66 -9.06 -7.78
C SER A 43 -12.61 -9.00 -6.26
N VAL A 44 -12.25 -10.11 -5.58
CA VAL A 44 -12.04 -10.11 -4.13
C VAL A 44 -10.92 -9.14 -3.75
N PHE A 45 -9.79 -9.16 -4.46
CA PHE A 45 -8.71 -8.20 -4.19
C PHE A 45 -9.09 -6.76 -4.51
N LEU A 46 -9.90 -6.51 -5.53
CA LEU A 46 -10.44 -5.17 -5.81
C LEU A 46 -11.34 -4.67 -4.69
N LEU A 47 -12.21 -5.53 -4.15
CA LEU A 47 -13.06 -5.20 -3.00
C LEU A 47 -12.22 -4.90 -1.76
N LEU A 48 -11.19 -5.72 -1.46
CA LEU A 48 -10.27 -5.49 -0.36
C LEU A 48 -9.53 -4.16 -0.53
N ALA A 49 -9.10 -3.82 -1.74
CA ALA A 49 -8.47 -2.53 -2.02
C ALA A 49 -9.40 -1.36 -1.64
N GLY A 50 -10.67 -1.43 -2.01
CA GLY A 50 -11.68 -0.43 -1.64
C GLY A 50 -11.90 -0.37 -0.12
N ILE A 51 -12.00 -1.52 0.55
CA ILE A 51 -12.19 -1.62 2.01
C ILE A 51 -11.04 -0.96 2.78
N PHE A 52 -9.81 -1.08 2.31
CA PHE A 52 -8.66 -0.45 2.96
C PHE A 52 -8.47 1.00 2.54
N ALA A 53 -8.53 1.32 1.25
CA ALA A 53 -8.18 2.66 0.75
C ALA A 53 -9.26 3.70 1.05
N PHE A 54 -10.54 3.39 0.80
CA PHE A 54 -11.61 4.39 0.90
C PHE A 54 -11.80 4.93 2.33
N PRO A 55 -11.91 4.09 3.39
CA PRO A 55 -12.00 4.59 4.76
C PRO A 55 -10.73 5.34 5.21
N ALA A 56 -9.56 4.94 4.69
CA ALA A 56 -8.31 5.61 5.01
C ALA A 56 -8.30 7.06 4.51
N PHE A 57 -8.68 7.30 3.26
CA PHE A 57 -8.82 8.66 2.72
C PHE A 57 -9.83 9.50 3.51
N ARG A 58 -10.99 8.92 3.83
CA ARG A 58 -12.01 9.62 4.61
C ARG A 58 -11.55 9.97 6.03
N ALA A 59 -10.72 9.12 6.64
CA ALA A 59 -10.17 9.36 7.97
C ALA A 59 -9.27 10.60 8.01
N PHE A 60 -8.42 10.80 7.01
CA PHE A 60 -7.60 12.02 6.88
C PHE A 60 -8.44 13.27 6.64
N GLY A 61 -9.44 13.21 5.77
CA GLY A 61 -10.35 14.32 5.54
C GLY A 61 -11.11 14.74 6.80
N ARG A 62 -11.57 13.77 7.61
CA ARG A 62 -12.25 14.05 8.89
C ARG A 62 -11.32 14.62 9.95
N ALA A 63 -10.07 14.14 10.01
CA ALA A 63 -9.08 14.62 10.95
C ALA A 63 -8.47 15.99 10.55
N LYS A 64 -8.87 16.55 9.40
CA LYS A 64 -8.31 17.80 8.83
C LYS A 64 -6.79 17.82 8.84
N THR A 65 -6.16 16.67 8.53
CA THR A 65 -4.71 16.47 8.51
C THR A 65 -4.28 16.00 7.13
N THR A 66 -2.97 16.05 6.84
CA THR A 66 -2.45 15.63 5.55
C THR A 66 -2.38 14.12 5.42
N SER A 67 -2.78 13.62 4.24
CA SER A 67 -2.50 12.26 3.77
C SER A 67 -1.30 12.24 2.81
N ASN A 68 -0.63 13.38 2.62
CA ASN A 68 0.49 13.49 1.68
C ASN A 68 1.75 12.87 2.28
N PRO A 69 2.23 11.73 1.73
CA PRO A 69 3.40 11.03 2.24
C PRO A 69 4.72 11.79 2.00
N ILE A 70 4.72 12.77 1.09
CA ILE A 70 5.89 13.60 0.82
C ILE A 70 6.02 14.71 1.89
N ASN A 71 4.91 15.13 2.49
CA ASN A 71 4.88 16.20 3.49
C ASN A 71 4.27 15.70 4.81
N ILE A 72 4.81 14.62 5.36
CA ILE A 72 4.35 14.02 6.62
C ILE A 72 4.55 14.94 7.82
N GLU A 73 5.48 15.88 7.73
CA GLU A 73 5.73 16.90 8.78
C GLU A 73 4.54 17.83 8.97
N ALA A 74 3.70 18.02 7.95
CA ALA A 74 2.47 18.80 8.05
C ALA A 74 1.32 18.04 8.76
N ALA A 75 1.49 16.77 9.13
CA ALA A 75 0.47 16.02 9.87
C ALA A 75 0.20 16.70 11.22
N SER A 76 -1.01 17.18 11.44
CA SER A 76 -1.42 17.86 12.68
C SER A 76 -2.00 16.90 13.72
N THR A 77 -2.49 15.74 13.31
CA THR A 77 -3.20 14.78 14.16
C THR A 77 -2.79 13.35 13.82
N LEU A 78 -2.58 12.52 14.84
CA LEU A 78 -2.34 11.09 14.69
C LEU A 78 -3.66 10.35 14.48
N VAL A 79 -3.87 9.81 13.29
CA VAL A 79 -5.05 9.03 12.94
C VAL A 79 -4.85 7.57 13.33
N THR A 80 -5.62 7.07 14.30
CA THR A 80 -5.54 5.69 14.82
C THR A 80 -6.87 4.95 14.80
N GLY A 81 -7.94 5.62 14.34
CA GLY A 81 -9.31 5.09 14.33
C GLY A 81 -9.70 4.41 13.02
N GLY A 82 -10.86 3.74 13.01
CA GLY A 82 -11.38 3.08 11.80
C GLY A 82 -10.45 1.98 11.30
N VAL A 83 -10.14 1.98 9.99
CA VAL A 83 -9.26 1.00 9.34
C VAL A 83 -7.83 1.01 9.91
N TYR A 84 -7.39 2.13 10.52
CA TYR A 84 -6.10 2.27 11.19
C TYR A 84 -5.98 1.46 12.50
N ARG A 85 -7.03 0.79 12.94
CA ARG A 85 -6.98 -0.20 14.04
C ARG A 85 -6.45 -1.55 13.59
N TYR A 86 -6.50 -1.87 12.30
CA TYR A 86 -6.12 -3.16 11.74
C TYR A 86 -4.73 -3.12 11.10
N THR A 87 -4.39 -2.02 10.47
CA THR A 87 -3.08 -1.80 9.83
C THR A 87 -2.70 -0.32 9.96
N ARG A 88 -1.42 -0.04 10.12
CA ARG A 88 -0.93 1.35 10.15
C ARG A 88 -0.84 1.98 8.76
N ASN A 89 -0.92 1.18 7.69
CA ASN A 89 -0.72 1.62 6.31
C ASN A 89 -1.85 1.17 5.36
N PRO A 90 -3.12 1.46 5.69
CA PRO A 90 -4.25 0.93 4.92
C PRO A 90 -4.26 1.40 3.46
N MET A 91 -3.77 2.61 3.16
CA MET A 91 -3.67 3.11 1.79
C MET A 91 -2.69 2.27 0.95
N TYR A 92 -1.51 1.93 1.52
CA TYR A 92 -0.52 1.08 0.83
C TYR A 92 -0.99 -0.37 0.75
N THR A 93 -1.72 -0.86 1.75
CA THR A 93 -2.39 -2.16 1.71
C THR A 93 -3.39 -2.21 0.55
N GLY A 94 -4.18 -1.16 0.36
CA GLY A 94 -5.10 -1.04 -0.78
C GLY A 94 -4.38 -1.09 -2.13
N LEU A 95 -3.27 -0.35 -2.29
CA LEU A 95 -2.47 -0.40 -3.51
C LEU A 95 -1.85 -1.79 -3.75
N THR A 96 -1.41 -2.47 -2.69
CA THR A 96 -0.91 -3.86 -2.78
C THR A 96 -2.01 -4.81 -3.24
N CYS A 97 -3.24 -4.66 -2.73
CA CYS A 97 -4.39 -5.45 -3.18
C CYS A 97 -4.71 -5.21 -4.66
N LEU A 98 -4.59 -3.99 -5.18
CA LEU A 98 -4.75 -3.71 -6.61
C LEU A 98 -3.69 -4.43 -7.46
N LEU A 99 -2.42 -4.45 -7.02
CA LEU A 99 -1.37 -5.21 -7.70
C LEU A 99 -1.60 -6.72 -7.63
N LEU A 100 -2.12 -7.24 -6.52
CA LEU A 100 -2.51 -8.65 -6.40
C LEU A 100 -3.68 -9.00 -7.34
N ALA A 101 -4.68 -8.12 -7.45
CA ALA A 101 -5.75 -8.28 -8.43
C ALA A 101 -5.21 -8.35 -9.86
N LEU A 102 -4.26 -7.46 -10.21
CA LEU A 102 -3.59 -7.47 -11.50
C LEU A 102 -2.78 -8.76 -11.72
N ALA A 103 -2.02 -9.23 -10.72
CA ALA A 103 -1.24 -10.47 -10.81
C ALA A 103 -2.12 -11.69 -11.09
N VAL A 104 -3.25 -11.81 -10.38
CA VAL A 104 -4.25 -12.86 -10.61
C VAL A 104 -4.88 -12.74 -12.00
N TYR A 105 -5.22 -11.53 -12.41
CA TYR A 105 -5.80 -11.29 -13.74
C TYR A 105 -4.86 -11.69 -14.87
N LEU A 106 -3.57 -11.37 -14.75
CA LEU A 106 -2.55 -11.72 -15.74
C LEU A 106 -2.28 -13.23 -15.81
N ALA A 107 -2.53 -13.97 -14.71
CA ALA A 107 -2.31 -15.42 -14.59
C ALA A 107 -0.86 -15.84 -14.95
N VAL A 108 0.12 -14.98 -14.72
CA VAL A 108 1.54 -15.25 -14.90
C VAL A 108 2.22 -15.32 -13.54
N PRO A 109 2.84 -16.45 -13.12
CA PRO A 109 3.43 -16.58 -11.79
C PRO A 109 4.44 -15.48 -11.44
N TRP A 110 5.26 -15.07 -12.40
CA TRP A 110 6.24 -13.99 -12.23
C TRP A 110 5.62 -12.62 -11.93
N ALA A 111 4.37 -12.40 -12.30
CA ALA A 111 3.66 -11.15 -11.98
C ALA A 111 3.50 -10.95 -10.46
N PHE A 112 3.48 -12.01 -9.66
CA PHE A 112 3.42 -11.91 -8.19
C PHE A 112 4.68 -11.32 -7.55
N LEU A 113 5.79 -11.25 -8.27
CA LEU A 113 6.96 -10.49 -7.81
C LEU A 113 6.70 -8.99 -7.74
N GLY A 114 5.74 -8.47 -8.53
CA GLY A 114 5.37 -7.06 -8.52
C GLY A 114 4.83 -6.58 -7.17
N PRO A 115 3.75 -7.17 -6.62
CA PRO A 115 3.28 -6.84 -5.28
C PRO A 115 4.36 -6.98 -4.19
N LEU A 116 5.20 -8.01 -4.27
CA LEU A 116 6.32 -8.20 -3.34
C LEU A 116 7.33 -7.06 -3.45
N ALA A 117 7.77 -6.72 -4.66
CA ALA A 117 8.69 -5.61 -4.89
C ALA A 117 8.11 -4.27 -4.41
N PHE A 118 6.81 -4.04 -4.66
CA PHE A 118 6.10 -2.85 -4.17
C PHE A 118 6.12 -2.78 -2.64
N VAL A 119 5.75 -3.86 -1.95
CA VAL A 119 5.75 -3.93 -0.47
C VAL A 119 7.13 -3.65 0.10
N LEU A 120 8.18 -4.25 -0.46
CA LEU A 120 9.56 -4.06 -0.02
C LEU A 120 10.01 -2.61 -0.26
N PHE A 121 9.76 -2.06 -1.44
CA PHE A 121 10.11 -0.68 -1.78
C PHE A 121 9.39 0.33 -0.89
N ILE A 122 8.06 0.23 -0.78
CA ILE A 122 7.26 1.15 0.03
C ILE A 122 7.63 1.04 1.51
N THR A 123 7.86 -0.18 2.03
CA THR A 123 8.32 -0.34 3.41
C THR A 123 9.61 0.39 3.65
N ARG A 124 10.61 0.22 2.76
CA ARG A 124 11.96 0.77 2.97
C ARG A 124 12.04 2.27 2.73
N PHE A 125 11.42 2.77 1.67
CA PHE A 125 11.63 4.13 1.20
C PHE A 125 10.50 5.10 1.57
N GLN A 126 9.36 4.58 2.02
CA GLN A 126 8.19 5.38 2.37
C GLN A 126 7.80 5.18 3.84
N ILE A 127 7.41 3.95 4.24
CA ILE A 127 6.85 3.70 5.57
C ILE A 127 7.89 3.93 6.67
N VAL A 128 9.10 3.38 6.54
CA VAL A 128 10.14 3.54 7.58
C VAL A 128 10.51 5.01 7.81
N PRO A 129 10.71 5.86 6.79
CA PRO A 129 10.87 7.31 6.98
C PRO A 129 9.65 7.98 7.62
N GLU A 130 8.43 7.65 7.18
CA GLU A 130 7.19 8.17 7.78
C GLU A 130 7.08 7.83 9.26
N GLU A 131 7.33 6.57 9.63
CA GLU A 131 7.31 6.12 11.04
C GLU A 131 8.33 6.89 11.89
N ARG A 132 9.49 7.25 11.32
CA ARG A 132 10.51 8.04 12.02
C ARG A 132 10.00 9.45 12.34
N VAL A 133 9.39 10.12 11.36
CA VAL A 133 8.81 11.46 11.52
C VAL A 133 7.63 11.42 12.51
N LEU A 134 6.72 10.45 12.36
CA LEU A 134 5.59 10.30 13.27
C LEU A 134 6.04 10.03 14.71
N ARG A 135 7.10 9.24 14.91
CA ARG A 135 7.65 8.97 16.22
C ARG A 135 8.27 10.22 16.85
N SER A 136 9.03 11.02 16.10
CA SER A 136 9.59 12.25 16.60
C SER A 136 8.52 13.29 16.94
N LYS A 137 7.41 13.31 16.18
CA LYS A 137 6.34 14.29 16.33
C LYS A 137 5.33 13.94 17.43
N PHE A 138 4.91 12.68 17.52
CA PHE A 138 3.86 12.23 18.44
C PHE A 138 4.39 11.41 19.63
N GLY A 139 5.70 11.11 19.67
CA GLY A 139 6.38 10.52 20.82
C GLY A 139 5.71 9.24 21.32
N LYS A 140 5.34 9.24 22.62
CA LYS A 140 4.73 8.10 23.29
C LYS A 140 3.42 7.66 22.64
N ALA A 141 2.57 8.59 22.21
CA ALA A 141 1.28 8.26 21.60
C ALA A 141 1.45 7.38 20.34
N TYR A 142 2.46 7.69 19.51
CA TYR A 142 2.77 6.89 18.33
C TYR A 142 3.41 5.55 18.70
N SER A 143 4.28 5.50 19.70
CA SER A 143 4.91 4.26 20.17
C SER A 143 3.88 3.28 20.73
N ASP A 144 2.91 3.75 21.53
CA ASP A 144 1.82 2.93 22.05
C ASP A 144 0.90 2.41 20.92
N TYR A 145 0.70 3.21 19.87
CA TYR A 145 -0.03 2.79 18.68
C TYR A 145 0.73 1.71 17.90
N GLN A 146 2.06 1.84 17.74
CA GLN A 146 2.91 0.84 17.07
C GLN A 146 2.91 -0.53 17.79
N GLN A 147 2.77 -0.56 19.11
CA GLN A 147 2.70 -1.81 19.88
C GLN A 147 1.38 -2.55 19.67
N ARG A 148 0.28 -1.84 19.40
CA ARG A 148 -1.07 -2.40 19.26
C ARG A 148 -1.45 -2.75 17.84
N VAL A 149 -0.89 -2.09 16.85
CA VAL A 149 -1.28 -2.22 15.44
C VAL A 149 -0.06 -2.56 14.58
N ARG A 150 -0.19 -3.57 13.72
CA ARG A 150 0.87 -4.00 12.81
C ARG A 150 1.11 -2.97 11.71
N ARG A 151 2.27 -3.03 11.07
CA ARG A 151 2.64 -2.18 9.93
C ARG A 151 1.78 -2.50 8.71
N TRP A 152 1.69 -3.77 8.40
CA TRP A 152 0.79 -4.34 7.42
C TRP A 152 -0.39 -5.01 8.12
N ILE A 153 -0.93 -6.07 7.63
CA ILE A 153 -2.03 -6.81 8.26
C ILE A 153 -1.49 -7.88 9.21
#